data_870b7b1e6375993c356e68082dcf47de
#
_entry.id   870b7b1e6375993c356e68082dcf47de
#
_cell.length_a   1.000
_cell.length_b   1.000
_cell.length_c   1.000
_cell.angle_alpha   90.00
_cell.angle_beta   90.00
_cell.angle_gamma   90.00
#
_symmetry.space_group_name_H-M   'P 1'
#
loop_
_entity.id
_entity.type
_entity.pdbx_description
1 polymer ?
#
loop_
_entity_poly.entity_id
_entity_poly.type
_entity_poly.pdbx_seq_one_letter_code
_entity_poly.pdbx_strand_id
1 'polypeptide(L)'
;NIIHGGAGVNGNPTRVMVEFRNFANNAIATIQSNSTTVTYNTGSDYRMKENQLDISDGITRVKQLKPYRFNWKSEYGGGDKVDGFFAHEAATVVPEAVQGTKDAVDSNGDIIRQQIDPSKLVPLLTAALKEAITKIETLETKVAALESS
;
A
#
# COMPACT_ATOMS: atom_id res chain seq x y z
N ASN A 1 -1.62 -11.08 -19.26
CA ASN A 1 -2.32 -12.34 -19.54
C ASN A 1 -3.19 -12.69 -18.34
N ILE A 2 -4.50 -12.77 -18.57
CA ILE A 2 -5.43 -13.33 -17.59
C ILE A 2 -5.42 -14.82 -17.85
N ILE A 3 -4.85 -15.60 -16.93
CA ILE A 3 -4.88 -17.07 -17.01
C ILE A 3 -6.02 -17.54 -16.10
N HIS A 4 -7.05 -18.13 -16.69
CA HIS A 4 -8.05 -18.86 -15.93
C HIS A 4 -7.40 -20.15 -15.43
N GLY A 5 -7.01 -20.17 -14.15
CA GLY A 5 -6.35 -21.32 -13.53
C GLY A 5 -7.27 -22.54 -13.49
N GLY A 6 -6.75 -23.67 -13.96
CA GLY A 6 -7.38 -24.97 -13.83
C GLY A 6 -7.52 -25.42 -12.37
N ALA A 7 -8.30 -26.51 -12.16
CA ALA A 7 -8.53 -27.12 -10.86
C ALA A 7 -7.20 -27.42 -10.15
N GLY A 8 -7.13 -27.07 -8.85
CA GLY A 8 -5.97 -27.42 -8.01
C GLY A 8 -5.76 -28.93 -8.04
N VAL A 9 -4.50 -29.32 -8.27
CA VAL A 9 -4.06 -30.71 -8.16
C VAL A 9 -3.70 -31.00 -6.70
N ASN A 10 -3.94 -32.22 -6.26
CA ASN A 10 -3.55 -32.73 -4.93
C ASN A 10 -4.24 -32.12 -3.71
N GLY A 11 -5.57 -31.99 -3.74
CA GLY A 11 -6.36 -31.69 -2.53
C GLY A 11 -6.22 -30.26 -1.97
N ASN A 12 -5.43 -29.38 -2.60
CA ASN A 12 -5.41 -27.97 -2.25
C ASN A 12 -6.50 -27.22 -3.05
N PRO A 13 -7.52 -26.69 -2.37
CA PRO A 13 -8.66 -26.03 -3.03
C PRO A 13 -8.33 -24.64 -3.58
N THR A 14 -7.09 -24.19 -3.46
CA THR A 14 -6.68 -22.86 -3.90
C THR A 14 -6.51 -22.79 -5.42
N ARG A 15 -7.19 -21.84 -6.06
CA ARG A 15 -7.09 -21.56 -7.49
C ARG A 15 -6.47 -20.21 -7.73
N VAL A 16 -5.52 -20.15 -8.67
CA VAL A 16 -5.04 -18.87 -9.20
C VAL A 16 -6.08 -18.35 -10.20
N MET A 17 -6.64 -17.19 -9.92
CA MET A 17 -7.64 -16.53 -10.76
C MET A 17 -7.00 -15.57 -11.75
N VAL A 18 -5.98 -14.82 -11.29
CA VAL A 18 -5.18 -13.90 -12.08
C VAL A 18 -3.72 -14.05 -11.68
N GLU A 19 -2.85 -14.12 -12.66
CA GLU A 19 -1.41 -14.13 -12.43
C GLU A 19 -0.75 -13.01 -13.22
N PHE A 20 0.03 -12.19 -12.52
CA PHE A 20 0.84 -11.13 -13.10
C PHE A 20 2.27 -11.65 -13.29
N ARG A 21 2.80 -11.52 -14.51
CA ARG A 21 4.14 -11.98 -14.86
C ARG A 21 5.00 -10.82 -15.34
N ASN A 22 6.28 -10.85 -15.04
CA ASN A 22 7.26 -9.93 -15.60
C ASN A 22 7.64 -10.31 -17.05
N PHE A 23 8.49 -9.51 -17.69
CA PHE A 23 8.95 -9.76 -19.06
C PHE A 23 9.72 -11.09 -19.22
N ALA A 24 10.35 -11.59 -18.14
CA ALA A 24 11.01 -12.89 -18.11
C ALA A 24 10.04 -14.06 -17.83
N ASN A 25 8.72 -13.80 -17.88
CA ASN A 25 7.64 -14.77 -17.64
C ASN A 25 7.62 -15.37 -16.22
N ASN A 26 8.24 -14.72 -15.24
CA ASN A 26 8.14 -15.12 -13.83
C ASN A 26 6.90 -14.52 -13.19
N ALA A 27 6.17 -15.32 -12.41
CA ALA A 27 5.04 -14.84 -11.63
C ALA A 27 5.53 -13.88 -10.54
N ILE A 28 4.96 -12.66 -10.50
CA ILE A 28 5.33 -11.61 -9.54
C ILE A 28 4.19 -11.27 -8.57
N ALA A 29 2.94 -11.55 -8.96
CA ALA A 29 1.76 -11.36 -8.13
C ALA A 29 0.64 -12.29 -8.59
N THR A 30 -0.27 -12.62 -7.69
CA THR A 30 -1.44 -13.44 -8.00
C THR A 30 -2.67 -12.98 -7.24
N ILE A 31 -3.84 -13.18 -7.85
CA ILE A 31 -5.12 -13.20 -7.15
C ILE A 31 -5.54 -14.66 -7.10
N GLN A 32 -5.72 -15.18 -5.90
CA GLN A 32 -6.08 -16.58 -5.67
C GLN A 32 -7.38 -16.68 -4.88
N SER A 33 -8.10 -17.76 -5.06
CA SER A 33 -9.27 -18.07 -4.25
C SER A 33 -9.26 -19.51 -3.80
N ASN A 34 -9.84 -19.75 -2.64
CA ASN A 34 -10.25 -21.07 -2.18
C ASN A 34 -11.79 -21.07 -1.97
N SER A 35 -12.32 -22.08 -1.28
CA SER A 35 -13.77 -22.18 -1.03
C SER A 35 -14.35 -21.04 -0.16
N THR A 36 -13.53 -20.27 0.54
CA THR A 36 -13.99 -19.29 1.54
C THR A 36 -13.35 -17.90 1.40
N THR A 37 -12.17 -17.78 0.77
CA THR A 37 -11.40 -16.54 0.76
C THR A 37 -10.82 -16.22 -0.61
N VAL A 38 -10.60 -14.93 -0.84
CA VAL A 38 -9.77 -14.40 -1.94
C VAL A 38 -8.52 -13.77 -1.33
N THR A 39 -7.36 -14.09 -1.89
CA THR A 39 -6.07 -13.51 -1.46
C THR A 39 -5.39 -12.78 -2.61
N TYR A 40 -4.81 -11.63 -2.28
CA TYR A 40 -4.02 -10.80 -3.19
C TYR A 40 -2.55 -10.93 -2.76
N ASN A 41 -1.76 -11.63 -3.54
CA ASN A 41 -0.38 -11.95 -3.19
C ASN A 41 0.58 -11.15 -4.08
N THR A 42 1.56 -10.52 -3.45
CA THR A 42 2.70 -9.89 -4.12
C THR A 42 3.99 -10.56 -3.66
N GLY A 43 4.99 -10.61 -4.53
CA GLY A 43 6.29 -11.19 -4.19
C GLY A 43 6.97 -10.45 -3.04
N SER A 44 7.43 -11.19 -2.03
CA SER A 44 8.11 -10.62 -0.85
C SER A 44 9.18 -11.56 -0.29
N ASP A 45 9.75 -12.43 -1.14
CA ASP A 45 10.82 -13.33 -0.72
C ASP A 45 12.08 -12.51 -0.38
N TYR A 46 12.65 -12.78 0.80
CA TYR A 46 13.84 -12.05 1.29
C TYR A 46 15.06 -12.24 0.38
N ARG A 47 15.17 -13.38 -0.33
CA ARG A 47 16.27 -13.66 -1.27
C ARG A 47 16.28 -12.76 -2.50
N MET A 48 15.17 -12.05 -2.74
CA MET A 48 15.02 -11.06 -3.82
C MET A 48 15.26 -9.63 -3.34
N LYS A 49 15.69 -9.45 -2.10
CA LYS A 49 15.89 -8.14 -1.46
C LYS A 49 17.31 -8.02 -0.94
N GLU A 50 17.87 -6.83 -1.06
CA GLU A 50 19.19 -6.49 -0.56
C GLU A 50 19.20 -5.11 0.10
N ASN A 51 20.30 -4.77 0.77
CA ASN A 51 20.52 -3.45 1.39
C ASN A 51 19.38 -3.02 2.33
N GLN A 52 18.85 -3.95 3.12
CA GLN A 52 17.79 -3.68 4.07
C GLN A 52 18.22 -2.68 5.14
N LEU A 53 17.38 -1.69 5.41
CA LEU A 53 17.54 -0.71 6.48
C LEU A 53 16.21 -0.58 7.23
N ASP A 54 16.31 -0.31 8.52
CA ASP A 54 15.13 -0.02 9.33
C ASP A 54 14.56 1.36 8.96
N ILE A 55 13.23 1.46 8.93
CA ILE A 55 12.53 2.74 8.79
C ILE A 55 12.55 3.41 10.17
N SER A 56 13.36 4.47 10.32
CA SER A 56 13.55 5.19 11.58
C SER A 56 12.93 6.59 11.59
N ASP A 57 12.24 6.96 10.51
CA ASP A 57 11.63 8.28 10.30
C ASP A 57 10.10 8.19 10.13
N GLY A 58 9.49 7.12 10.63
CA GLY A 58 8.10 6.78 10.42
C GLY A 58 7.14 7.89 10.83
N ILE A 59 7.23 8.39 12.06
CA ILE A 59 6.40 9.51 12.56
C ILE A 59 6.61 10.77 11.73
N THR A 60 7.85 11.08 11.40
CA THR A 60 8.20 12.30 10.65
C THR A 60 7.55 12.27 9.26
N ARG A 61 7.61 11.15 8.56
CA ARG A 61 7.00 10.98 7.24
C ARG A 61 5.47 10.94 7.30
N VAL A 62 4.90 10.20 8.27
CA VAL A 62 3.43 10.13 8.42
C VAL A 62 2.82 11.50 8.65
N LYS A 63 3.48 12.39 9.42
CA LYS A 63 3.02 13.77 9.63
C LYS A 63 2.95 14.61 8.34
N GLN A 64 3.63 14.21 7.27
CA GLN A 64 3.61 14.90 5.98
C GLN A 64 2.50 14.38 5.07
N LEU A 65 1.94 13.20 5.34
CA LEU A 65 0.78 12.68 4.61
C LEU A 65 -0.45 13.53 4.89
N LYS A 66 -1.23 13.81 3.85
CA LYS A 66 -2.44 14.63 3.92
C LYS A 66 -3.68 13.79 3.55
N PRO A 67 -4.31 13.14 4.51
CA PRO A 67 -5.59 12.47 4.26
C PRO A 67 -6.70 13.52 4.07
N TYR A 68 -7.55 13.30 3.08
CA TYR A 68 -8.69 14.15 2.78
C TYR A 68 -9.98 13.35 2.74
N ARG A 69 -11.09 14.03 3.02
CA ARG A 69 -12.43 13.55 2.73
C ARG A 69 -12.98 14.35 1.55
N PHE A 70 -13.32 13.66 0.45
CA PHE A 70 -13.73 14.28 -0.80
C PHE A 70 -14.83 13.48 -1.51
N ASN A 71 -15.50 14.12 -2.49
CA ASN A 71 -16.35 13.41 -3.43
C ASN A 71 -15.61 13.29 -4.77
N TRP A 72 -15.83 12.20 -5.48
CA TRP A 72 -15.51 12.16 -6.90
C TRP A 72 -16.39 13.16 -7.64
N LYS A 73 -15.85 13.80 -8.67
CA LYS A 73 -16.68 14.62 -9.58
C LYS A 73 -17.70 13.72 -10.28
N SER A 74 -18.87 14.28 -10.64
CA SER A 74 -19.96 13.52 -11.27
C SER A 74 -19.53 12.78 -12.54
N GLU A 75 -18.66 13.39 -13.35
CA GLU A 75 -18.08 12.81 -14.56
C GLU A 75 -17.16 11.59 -14.30
N TYR A 76 -16.71 11.39 -13.05
CA TYR A 76 -15.85 10.27 -12.63
C TYR A 76 -16.53 9.34 -11.63
N GLY A 77 -17.86 9.31 -11.62
CA GLY A 77 -18.67 8.42 -10.80
C GLY A 77 -19.47 9.10 -9.69
N GLY A 78 -19.09 10.31 -9.29
CA GLY A 78 -19.80 11.04 -8.23
C GLY A 78 -19.90 10.27 -6.91
N GLY A 79 -20.99 10.48 -6.18
CA GLY A 79 -21.34 9.68 -5.00
C GLY A 79 -21.00 10.34 -3.67
N ASP A 80 -21.05 9.53 -2.61
CA ASP A 80 -20.80 9.96 -1.24
C ASP A 80 -19.32 10.30 -1.02
N LYS A 81 -19.07 11.00 0.09
CA LYS A 81 -17.70 11.33 0.49
C LYS A 81 -16.93 10.09 0.87
N VAL A 82 -15.70 10.02 0.39
CA VAL A 82 -14.72 8.98 0.69
C VAL A 82 -13.46 9.59 1.26
N ASP A 83 -12.74 8.83 2.07
CA ASP A 83 -11.45 9.23 2.61
C ASP A 83 -10.33 8.70 1.69
N GLY A 84 -9.30 9.52 1.48
CA GLY A 84 -8.18 9.13 0.64
C GLY A 84 -7.10 10.20 0.55
N PHE A 85 -6.21 10.03 -0.43
CA PHE A 85 -5.07 10.91 -0.67
C PHE A 85 -5.09 11.43 -2.10
N PHE A 86 -4.55 12.61 -2.33
CA PHE A 86 -4.15 13.01 -3.66
C PHE A 86 -2.80 12.36 -4.00
N ALA A 87 -2.76 11.62 -5.12
CA ALA A 87 -1.61 10.81 -5.49
C ALA A 87 -0.30 11.64 -5.56
N HIS A 88 -0.34 12.83 -6.16
CA HIS A 88 0.85 13.70 -6.26
C HIS A 88 1.38 14.20 -4.91
N GLU A 89 0.51 14.36 -3.90
CA GLU A 89 0.96 14.73 -2.54
C GLU A 89 1.52 13.52 -1.81
N ALA A 90 0.86 12.34 -1.92
CA ALA A 90 1.37 11.10 -1.35
C ALA A 90 2.74 10.72 -1.94
N ALA A 91 2.97 10.98 -3.23
CA ALA A 91 4.24 10.72 -3.91
C ALA A 91 5.43 11.48 -3.31
N THR A 92 5.20 12.61 -2.65
CA THR A 92 6.29 13.38 -1.98
C THR A 92 6.82 12.67 -0.73
N VAL A 93 6.03 11.75 -0.16
CA VAL A 93 6.33 11.04 1.09
C VAL A 93 6.65 9.57 0.82
N VAL A 94 5.87 8.92 -0.05
CA VAL A 94 5.97 7.50 -0.42
C VAL A 94 5.89 7.40 -1.94
N PRO A 95 6.95 7.75 -2.67
CA PRO A 95 6.92 7.78 -4.14
C PRO A 95 6.61 6.41 -4.75
N GLU A 96 7.02 5.32 -4.12
CA GLU A 96 6.74 3.94 -4.55
C GLU A 96 5.25 3.54 -4.45
N ALA A 97 4.43 4.33 -3.76
CA ALA A 97 2.99 4.13 -3.70
C ALA A 97 2.24 4.69 -4.91
N VAL A 98 2.88 5.50 -5.75
CA VAL A 98 2.20 6.27 -6.79
C VAL A 98 2.76 5.95 -8.17
N GLN A 99 1.85 5.79 -9.13
CA GLN A 99 2.17 5.65 -10.54
C GLN A 99 1.56 6.80 -11.34
N GLY A 100 2.22 7.17 -12.43
CA GLY A 100 1.82 8.24 -13.32
C GLY A 100 2.39 9.60 -12.91
N THR A 101 2.33 10.54 -13.85
CA THR A 101 2.87 11.90 -13.68
C THR A 101 1.72 12.86 -13.35
N LYS A 102 1.97 13.80 -12.45
CA LYS A 102 1.02 14.88 -12.13
C LYS A 102 0.74 15.70 -13.41
N ASP A 103 -0.54 16.02 -13.62
CA ASP A 103 -1.04 16.83 -14.71
C ASP A 103 -0.76 16.25 -16.13
N ALA A 104 -0.47 14.95 -16.23
CA ALA A 104 -0.24 14.29 -17.52
C ALA A 104 -1.54 14.23 -18.35
N VAL A 105 -1.38 14.48 -19.65
CA VAL A 105 -2.45 14.33 -20.65
C VAL A 105 -1.92 13.53 -21.85
N ASP A 106 -2.83 12.90 -22.58
CA ASP A 106 -2.51 12.22 -23.83
C ASP A 106 -2.45 13.19 -25.02
N SER A 107 -2.27 12.66 -26.23
CA SER A 107 -2.21 13.44 -27.46
C SER A 107 -3.50 14.19 -27.81
N ASN A 108 -4.64 13.82 -27.21
CA ASN A 108 -5.93 14.46 -27.40
C ASN A 108 -6.23 15.51 -26.32
N GLY A 109 -5.39 15.62 -25.29
CA GLY A 109 -5.60 16.47 -24.12
C GLY A 109 -6.41 15.79 -23.01
N ASP A 110 -6.69 14.50 -23.14
CA ASP A 110 -7.42 13.74 -22.12
C ASP A 110 -6.50 13.40 -20.92
N ILE A 111 -7.08 13.40 -19.71
CA ILE A 111 -6.33 13.19 -18.47
C ILE A 111 -5.74 11.78 -18.41
N ILE A 112 -4.41 11.69 -18.30
CA ILE A 112 -3.72 10.46 -17.87
C ILE A 112 -3.69 10.44 -16.35
N ARG A 113 -4.46 9.54 -15.76
CA ARG A 113 -4.68 9.51 -14.31
C ARG A 113 -3.47 8.99 -13.55
N GLN A 114 -3.10 9.66 -12.46
CA GLN A 114 -2.26 9.05 -11.45
C GLN A 114 -3.03 7.97 -10.68
N GLN A 115 -2.30 6.96 -10.21
CA GLN A 115 -2.83 5.87 -9.38
C GLN A 115 -2.05 5.78 -8.09
N ILE A 116 -2.70 5.35 -7.02
CA ILE A 116 -2.08 5.10 -5.72
C ILE A 116 -2.34 3.65 -5.29
N ASP A 117 -1.29 3.00 -4.79
CA ASP A 117 -1.35 1.70 -4.12
C ASP A 117 -1.24 1.91 -2.60
N PRO A 118 -2.37 1.89 -1.86
CA PRO A 118 -2.36 2.11 -0.42
C PRO A 118 -1.56 1.07 0.37
N SER A 119 -1.35 -0.13 -0.19
CA SER A 119 -0.58 -1.17 0.48
C SER A 119 0.88 -0.77 0.74
N LYS A 120 1.42 0.14 -0.07
CA LYS A 120 2.78 0.69 0.10
C LYS A 120 2.91 1.64 1.28
N LEU A 121 1.80 2.13 1.82
CA LEU A 121 1.80 2.95 3.04
C LEU A 121 1.93 2.09 4.31
N VAL A 122 1.60 0.80 4.26
CA VAL A 122 1.57 -0.09 5.43
C VAL A 122 2.92 -0.17 6.14
N PRO A 123 4.07 -0.36 5.47
CA PRO A 123 5.38 -0.39 6.15
C PRO A 123 5.69 0.92 6.88
N LEU A 124 5.40 2.06 6.26
CA LEU A 124 5.59 3.37 6.87
C LEU A 124 4.69 3.56 8.11
N LEU A 125 3.40 3.22 8.00
CA LEU A 125 2.46 3.31 9.13
C LEU A 125 2.86 2.37 10.26
N THR A 126 3.37 1.17 9.95
CA THR A 126 3.88 0.22 10.94
C THR A 126 5.10 0.79 11.68
N ALA A 127 6.05 1.38 10.96
CA ALA A 127 7.22 2.02 11.57
C ALA A 127 6.82 3.19 12.48
N ALA A 128 5.93 4.08 11.99
CA ALA A 128 5.43 5.21 12.78
C ALA A 128 4.70 4.76 14.05
N LEU A 129 3.91 3.70 13.97
CA LEU A 129 3.22 3.13 15.13
C LEU A 129 4.22 2.56 16.15
N LYS A 130 5.23 1.81 15.70
CA LYS A 130 6.30 1.30 16.60
C LYS A 130 7.04 2.43 17.29
N GLU A 131 7.42 3.49 16.57
CA GLU A 131 8.04 4.69 17.16
C GLU A 131 7.12 5.36 18.19
N ALA A 132 5.81 5.45 17.91
CA ALA A 132 4.83 6.03 18.83
C ALA A 132 4.69 5.18 20.11
N ILE A 133 4.60 3.86 19.99
CA ILE A 133 4.54 2.93 21.14
C ILE A 133 5.77 3.14 22.03
N THR A 134 6.98 3.13 21.48
CA THR A 134 8.21 3.34 22.26
C THR A 134 8.22 4.69 22.99
N LYS A 135 7.68 5.75 22.35
CA LYS A 135 7.57 7.07 23.02
C LYS A 135 6.56 7.05 24.15
N ILE A 136 5.43 6.34 24.00
CA ILE A 136 4.42 6.18 25.04
C ILE A 136 5.01 5.45 26.24
N GLU A 137 5.65 4.30 26.04
CA GLU A 137 6.31 3.52 27.11
C GLU A 137 7.36 4.34 27.87
N THR A 138 8.11 5.18 27.13
CA THR A 138 9.08 6.10 27.74
C THR A 138 8.39 7.16 28.60
N LEU A 139 7.26 7.71 28.14
CA LEU A 139 6.50 8.71 28.90
C LEU A 139 5.84 8.10 30.12
N GLU A 140 5.26 6.90 30.02
CA GLU A 140 4.67 6.16 31.15
C GLU A 140 5.72 5.91 32.25
N THR A 141 6.92 5.48 31.86
CA THR A 141 8.03 5.29 32.81
C THR A 141 8.40 6.59 33.51
N LYS A 142 8.45 7.71 32.80
CA LYS A 142 8.76 9.03 33.39
C LYS A 142 7.65 9.52 34.32
N VAL A 143 6.39 9.33 33.96
CA VAL A 143 5.24 9.69 34.80
C VAL A 143 5.27 8.87 36.10
N ALA A 144 5.44 7.55 36.02
CA ALA A 144 5.53 6.69 37.20
C ALA A 144 6.66 7.11 38.14
N ALA A 145 7.81 7.52 37.59
CA ALA A 145 8.93 8.02 38.40
C ALA A 145 8.61 9.35 39.10
N LEU A 146 7.84 10.24 38.45
CA LEU A 146 7.42 11.51 39.04
C LEU A 146 6.36 11.33 40.13
N GLU A 147 5.42 10.39 39.95
CA GLU A 147 4.36 10.07 40.92
C GLU A 147 4.90 9.39 42.18
N SER A 148 6.08 8.74 42.09
CA SER A 148 6.73 8.05 43.22
C SER A 148 7.73 8.94 43.98
N SER A 149 7.95 10.15 43.56
CA SER A 149 8.88 11.12 44.19
C SER A 149 8.15 12.11 45.10
#